data_a253e20328b06453e3a5932f74bb2204
#
_entry.id   a253e20328b06453e3a5932f74bb2204
#
_cell.length_a   1.000
_cell.length_b   1.000
_cell.length_c   1.000
_cell.angle_alpha   90.00
_cell.angle_beta   90.00
_cell.angle_gamma   90.00
#
_symmetry.space_group_name_H-M   'P 1'
#
loop_
_entity.id
_entity.type
_entity.pdbx_description
1 polymer ?
#
loop_
_entity_poly.entity_id
_entity_poly.type
_entity_poly.pdbx_seq_one_letter_code
_entity_poly.pdbx_strand_id
1 'polypeptide(L)'
;MQDLVSCDNSKNGGEDQGCNGGLMDNAFEWIETNGLCAEDAYPYTAGGGTAGACKKTCTPVVTVTKFTDVAKGDEDALEDAVAKQPVSIAVDASGSQWQLYKSGIFNHPTCGTELDHGVLIVGYAAQAGTKYWTIKNSWGATWGLDGYMHMLSGANMCGLSNSASYPKAKAMAPGPPTPPVPPPPSPPSHYEDPKDGCQTDEVAIQIQGIDGDFCSPKCNLFRSCPTDVPDGVTAMPQCALKSASTKFSKFCALICSPSLPILDQKAADSQCGENASCKEAGTGVGICTYDD
;
A
#
# COMPACT_ATOMS: atom_id res chain seq x y z
N MET A 1 -2.15 -11.62 1.61
CA MET A 1 -2.22 -11.55 3.10
C MET A 1 -3.58 -11.96 3.65
N GLN A 2 -4.67 -11.41 3.18
CA GLN A 2 -6.01 -11.70 3.70
C GLN A 2 -6.39 -13.17 3.63
N ASP A 3 -5.95 -13.87 2.59
CA ASP A 3 -6.20 -15.30 2.40
C ASP A 3 -5.77 -16.13 3.63
N LEU A 4 -4.53 -15.94 4.11
CA LEU A 4 -4.06 -16.59 5.34
C LEU A 4 -4.87 -16.16 6.56
N VAL A 5 -5.04 -14.85 6.77
CA VAL A 5 -5.75 -14.33 7.95
C VAL A 5 -7.18 -14.86 8.06
N SER A 6 -7.89 -15.02 6.93
CA SER A 6 -9.28 -15.48 6.95
C SER A 6 -9.41 -17.00 6.86
N CYS A 7 -8.48 -17.69 6.21
CA CYS A 7 -8.68 -19.07 5.78
C CYS A 7 -7.79 -20.07 6.52
N ASP A 8 -6.57 -19.69 6.93
CA ASP A 8 -5.68 -20.57 7.68
C ASP A 8 -6.11 -20.62 9.15
N ASN A 9 -7.05 -21.49 9.43
CA ASN A 9 -7.58 -21.72 10.77
C ASN A 9 -8.27 -23.09 10.87
N SER A 10 -8.54 -23.55 12.08
CA SER A 10 -9.09 -24.88 12.36
C SER A 10 -10.43 -25.19 11.66
N LYS A 11 -11.22 -24.14 11.31
CA LYS A 11 -12.50 -24.34 10.59
C LYS A 11 -12.28 -24.69 9.11
N ASN A 12 -11.12 -24.36 8.57
CA ASN A 12 -10.78 -24.55 7.17
C ASN A 12 -9.61 -25.54 6.96
N GLY A 13 -9.20 -26.24 8.02
CA GLY A 13 -8.11 -27.24 7.98
C GLY A 13 -6.71 -26.65 8.18
N GLY A 14 -6.60 -25.40 8.65
CA GLY A 14 -5.35 -24.77 9.10
C GLY A 14 -5.25 -24.77 10.62
N GLU A 15 -4.17 -24.23 11.15
CA GLU A 15 -3.88 -24.22 12.59
C GLU A 15 -3.78 -22.82 13.20
N ASP A 16 -3.72 -21.76 12.36
CA ASP A 16 -3.56 -20.39 12.80
C ASP A 16 -4.87 -19.75 13.32
N GLN A 17 -4.76 -18.58 13.95
CA GLN A 17 -5.84 -17.94 14.69
C GLN A 17 -6.29 -16.60 14.09
N GLY A 18 -6.06 -16.38 12.80
CA GLY A 18 -6.44 -15.15 12.11
C GLY A 18 -5.76 -13.92 12.71
N CYS A 19 -6.54 -12.92 13.16
CA CYS A 19 -5.99 -11.71 13.79
C CYS A 19 -5.34 -11.95 15.18
N ASN A 20 -5.49 -13.12 15.76
CA ASN A 20 -4.85 -13.47 17.03
C ASN A 20 -3.46 -14.12 16.85
N GLY A 21 -2.98 -14.18 15.62
CA GLY A 21 -1.65 -14.66 15.28
C GLY A 21 -1.63 -16.06 14.66
N GLY A 22 -0.42 -16.55 14.43
CA GLY A 22 -0.12 -17.84 13.82
C GLY A 22 1.39 -18.07 13.76
N LEU A 23 1.77 -19.19 13.19
CA LEU A 23 3.16 -19.58 12.97
C LEU A 23 3.46 -19.60 11.46
N MET A 24 4.70 -19.21 11.09
CA MET A 24 5.12 -19.23 9.69
C MET A 24 5.00 -20.60 9.07
N ASP A 25 5.37 -21.64 9.83
CA ASP A 25 5.38 -23.02 9.37
C ASP A 25 3.95 -23.54 9.13
N ASN A 26 3.01 -23.23 10.03
CA ASN A 26 1.58 -23.54 9.83
C ASN A 26 1.07 -22.89 8.53
N ALA A 27 1.43 -21.61 8.30
CA ALA A 27 1.06 -20.92 7.07
C ALA A 27 1.66 -21.60 5.83
N PHE A 28 2.90 -22.07 5.88
CA PHE A 28 3.49 -22.81 4.76
C PHE A 28 2.80 -24.16 4.53
N GLU A 29 2.49 -24.91 5.59
CA GLU A 29 1.73 -26.17 5.49
C GLU A 29 0.33 -25.96 4.90
N TRP A 30 -0.35 -24.89 5.33
CA TRP A 30 -1.64 -24.54 4.77
C TRP A 30 -1.54 -24.21 3.27
N ILE A 31 -0.51 -23.44 2.85
CA ILE A 31 -0.28 -23.08 1.45
C ILE A 31 0.10 -24.29 0.59
N GLU A 32 0.79 -25.30 1.14
CA GLU A 32 1.09 -26.55 0.41
C GLU A 32 -0.19 -27.22 -0.11
N THR A 33 -1.23 -27.21 0.70
CA THR A 33 -2.51 -27.85 0.38
C THR A 33 -3.47 -26.97 -0.40
N ASN A 34 -3.52 -25.68 -0.06
CA ASN A 34 -4.57 -24.75 -0.54
C ASN A 34 -4.07 -23.79 -1.63
N GLY A 35 -2.74 -23.60 -1.73
CA GLY A 35 -2.16 -22.52 -2.50
C GLY A 35 -2.40 -21.14 -1.86
N LEU A 36 -1.99 -20.08 -2.54
CA LEU A 36 -2.16 -18.71 -2.09
C LEU A 36 -2.62 -17.82 -3.23
N CYS A 37 -3.61 -17.00 -2.95
CA CYS A 37 -4.19 -16.05 -3.90
C CYS A 37 -3.31 -14.80 -4.03
N ALA A 38 -3.36 -14.15 -5.20
CA ALA A 38 -2.78 -12.83 -5.38
C ALA A 38 -3.51 -11.79 -4.51
N GLU A 39 -2.82 -10.71 -4.15
CA GLU A 39 -3.37 -9.68 -3.27
C GLU A 39 -4.55 -8.93 -3.91
N ASP A 40 -4.51 -8.68 -5.22
CA ASP A 40 -5.59 -8.07 -5.99
C ASP A 40 -6.86 -8.95 -6.04
N ALA A 41 -6.70 -10.28 -6.08
CA ALA A 41 -7.83 -11.22 -6.05
C ALA A 41 -8.38 -11.44 -4.63
N TYR A 42 -7.59 -11.18 -3.59
CA TYR A 42 -7.99 -11.29 -2.18
C TYR A 42 -7.34 -10.17 -1.34
N PRO A 43 -7.81 -8.93 -1.50
CA PRO A 43 -7.24 -7.75 -0.84
C PRO A 43 -7.30 -7.84 0.69
N TYR A 44 -6.29 -7.26 1.35
CA TYR A 44 -6.23 -7.20 2.80
C TYR A 44 -7.29 -6.27 3.39
N THR A 45 -8.16 -6.82 4.24
CA THR A 45 -9.28 -6.10 4.87
C THR A 45 -9.30 -6.22 6.40
N ALA A 46 -8.35 -6.97 6.97
CA ALA A 46 -8.33 -7.26 8.41
C ALA A 46 -7.65 -6.19 9.26
N GLY A 47 -7.29 -5.03 8.71
CA GLY A 47 -6.60 -3.94 9.43
C GLY A 47 -7.36 -3.41 10.66
N GLY A 48 -8.68 -3.61 10.72
CA GLY A 48 -9.53 -3.30 11.88
C GLY A 48 -9.60 -4.40 12.95
N GLY A 49 -8.77 -5.45 12.86
CA GLY A 49 -8.71 -6.54 13.85
C GLY A 49 -9.80 -7.61 13.68
N THR A 50 -10.46 -7.67 12.52
CA THR A 50 -11.47 -8.70 12.22
C THR A 50 -11.03 -9.51 10.99
N ALA A 51 -10.77 -10.80 11.18
CA ALA A 51 -10.29 -11.68 10.11
C ALA A 51 -11.28 -11.85 8.93
N GLY A 52 -12.57 -11.68 9.18
CA GLY A 52 -13.61 -11.94 8.18
C GLY A 52 -13.79 -13.44 7.89
N ALA A 53 -14.77 -13.76 7.05
CA ALA A 53 -15.01 -15.13 6.61
C ALA A 53 -14.05 -15.49 5.47
N CYS A 54 -13.57 -16.74 5.45
CA CYS A 54 -12.79 -17.27 4.34
C CYS A 54 -13.61 -17.27 3.04
N LYS A 55 -13.09 -16.59 2.02
CA LYS A 55 -13.70 -16.55 0.68
C LYS A 55 -12.91 -17.47 -0.25
N LYS A 56 -13.43 -18.63 -0.56
CA LYS A 56 -12.81 -19.57 -1.53
C LYS A 56 -13.14 -19.20 -2.98
N THR A 57 -13.09 -17.92 -3.32
CA THR A 57 -13.50 -17.41 -4.65
C THR A 57 -12.33 -17.03 -5.55
N CYS A 58 -11.12 -16.98 -5.03
CA CYS A 58 -9.93 -16.69 -5.81
C CYS A 58 -9.27 -17.96 -6.34
N THR A 59 -8.57 -17.85 -7.45
CA THR A 59 -7.71 -18.92 -7.98
C THR A 59 -6.30 -18.74 -7.42
N PRO A 60 -5.74 -19.72 -6.70
CA PRO A 60 -4.36 -19.63 -6.22
C PRO A 60 -3.38 -19.47 -7.37
N VAL A 61 -2.38 -18.60 -7.18
CA VAL A 61 -1.33 -18.31 -8.18
C VAL A 61 0.04 -18.87 -7.80
N VAL A 62 0.20 -19.25 -6.54
CA VAL A 62 1.42 -19.86 -6.01
C VAL A 62 1.07 -20.94 -5.01
N THR A 63 1.90 -21.97 -4.93
CA THR A 63 1.89 -22.95 -3.85
C THR A 63 3.29 -23.12 -3.28
N VAL A 64 3.38 -23.65 -2.06
CA VAL A 64 4.61 -24.11 -1.43
C VAL A 64 4.70 -25.61 -1.68
N THR A 65 5.87 -26.11 -2.05
CA THR A 65 6.13 -27.53 -2.25
C THR A 65 6.78 -28.19 -1.05
N LYS A 66 7.40 -27.41 -0.21
CA LYS A 66 7.98 -27.70 1.10
C LYS A 66 8.52 -26.43 1.72
N PHE A 67 8.77 -26.43 3.01
CA PHE A 67 9.60 -25.41 3.67
C PHE A 67 10.83 -26.05 4.34
N THR A 68 11.71 -25.23 4.84
CA THR A 68 12.95 -25.64 5.50
C THR A 68 13.19 -24.76 6.70
N ASP A 69 13.35 -25.38 7.87
CA ASP A 69 13.77 -24.69 9.08
C ASP A 69 15.28 -24.44 9.04
N VAL A 70 15.69 -23.26 9.46
CA VAL A 70 17.08 -22.95 9.73
C VAL A 70 17.42 -23.46 11.14
N ALA A 71 18.58 -24.04 11.30
CA ALA A 71 19.02 -24.56 12.61
C ALA A 71 18.95 -23.45 13.69
N LYS A 72 18.25 -23.75 14.77
CA LYS A 72 18.02 -22.81 15.86
C LYS A 72 19.33 -22.26 16.44
N GLY A 73 19.45 -20.93 16.50
CA GLY A 73 20.61 -20.24 17.04
C GLY A 73 21.80 -20.16 16.08
N ASP A 74 21.66 -20.65 14.86
CA ASP A 74 22.73 -20.67 13.84
C ASP A 74 22.56 -19.50 12.86
N GLU A 75 23.20 -18.37 13.15
CA GLU A 75 23.15 -17.20 12.29
C GLU A 75 23.99 -17.35 11.00
N ASP A 76 24.95 -18.26 10.94
CA ASP A 76 25.70 -18.55 9.71
C ASP A 76 24.81 -19.31 8.72
N ALA A 77 24.08 -20.33 9.19
CA ALA A 77 23.06 -21.02 8.38
C ALA A 77 21.94 -20.07 7.94
N LEU A 78 21.57 -19.11 8.78
CA LEU A 78 20.60 -18.08 8.45
C LEU A 78 21.12 -17.13 7.35
N GLU A 79 22.40 -16.71 7.41
CA GLU A 79 23.05 -15.90 6.37
C GLU A 79 23.06 -16.66 5.02
N ASP A 80 23.39 -17.95 5.04
CA ASP A 80 23.36 -18.82 3.86
C ASP A 80 21.95 -18.98 3.25
N ALA A 81 20.91 -18.97 4.07
CA ALA A 81 19.53 -19.01 3.62
C ALA A 81 19.12 -17.67 3.01
N VAL A 82 19.38 -16.56 3.70
CA VAL A 82 19.06 -15.20 3.26
C VAL A 82 19.80 -14.81 1.99
N ALA A 83 21.01 -15.33 1.76
CA ALA A 83 21.74 -15.15 0.50
C ALA A 83 20.98 -15.70 -0.73
N LYS A 84 20.04 -16.62 -0.54
CA LYS A 84 19.27 -17.28 -1.63
C LYS A 84 17.88 -16.69 -1.79
N GLN A 85 17.23 -16.34 -0.68
CA GLN A 85 15.86 -15.80 -0.66
C GLN A 85 15.55 -15.12 0.67
N PRO A 86 14.49 -14.29 0.76
CA PRO A 86 13.98 -13.81 2.04
C PRO A 86 13.60 -14.98 2.97
N VAL A 87 13.80 -14.79 4.27
CA VAL A 87 13.57 -15.80 5.30
C VAL A 87 12.61 -15.25 6.36
N SER A 88 11.56 -15.98 6.66
CA SER A 88 10.64 -15.65 7.74
C SER A 88 11.30 -15.98 9.09
N ILE A 89 11.18 -15.06 10.05
CA ILE A 89 11.70 -15.25 11.41
C ILE A 89 10.68 -14.80 12.44
N ALA A 90 10.79 -15.33 13.65
CA ALA A 90 10.11 -14.77 14.80
C ALA A 90 11.11 -14.02 15.70
N VAL A 91 10.66 -12.97 16.36
CA VAL A 91 11.45 -12.11 17.24
C VAL A 91 10.68 -11.75 18.49
N ASP A 92 11.38 -11.34 19.54
CA ASP A 92 10.80 -10.66 20.69
C ASP A 92 10.69 -9.16 20.38
N ALA A 93 9.48 -8.70 20.04
CA ALA A 93 9.16 -7.31 19.74
C ALA A 93 8.43 -6.58 20.89
N SER A 94 8.32 -7.20 22.06
CA SER A 94 7.60 -6.68 23.24
C SER A 94 8.22 -5.39 23.80
N GLY A 95 9.53 -5.21 23.63
CA GLY A 95 10.30 -4.09 24.16
C GLY A 95 9.96 -2.75 23.51
N SER A 96 9.87 -1.68 24.32
CA SER A 96 9.62 -0.32 23.81
C SER A 96 10.68 0.15 22.82
N GLN A 97 11.91 -0.34 22.94
CA GLN A 97 13.01 -0.03 22.04
C GLN A 97 12.77 -0.54 20.63
N TRP A 98 12.18 -1.74 20.49
CA TRP A 98 11.71 -2.27 19.21
C TRP A 98 10.58 -1.42 18.67
N GLN A 99 9.54 -1.21 19.48
CA GLN A 99 8.32 -0.49 19.05
C GLN A 99 8.61 0.94 18.57
N LEU A 100 9.58 1.61 19.22
CA LEU A 100 9.96 2.99 18.92
C LEU A 100 11.22 3.11 18.02
N TYR A 101 11.67 2.01 17.42
CA TYR A 101 12.80 2.06 16.50
C TYR A 101 12.58 3.06 15.36
N LYS A 102 13.63 3.84 15.04
CA LYS A 102 13.58 4.85 13.97
C LYS A 102 14.69 4.66 12.94
N SER A 103 15.93 4.42 13.38
CA SER A 103 17.08 4.33 12.48
C SER A 103 18.31 3.75 13.16
N GLY A 104 19.37 3.48 12.36
CA GLY A 104 20.64 2.91 12.83
C GLY A 104 20.58 1.40 12.98
N ILE A 105 21.68 0.78 13.43
CA ILE A 105 21.73 -0.65 13.71
C ILE A 105 21.17 -0.88 15.11
N PHE A 106 20.03 -1.59 15.19
CA PHE A 106 19.42 -1.97 16.45
C PHE A 106 20.32 -2.98 17.17
N ASN A 107 20.83 -2.56 18.30
CA ASN A 107 21.67 -3.34 19.21
C ASN A 107 21.29 -3.00 20.64
N HIS A 108 20.31 -3.71 21.20
CA HIS A 108 19.79 -3.38 22.51
C HIS A 108 19.96 -4.59 23.47
N PRO A 109 20.78 -4.45 24.52
CA PRO A 109 21.18 -5.59 25.37
C PRO A 109 20.03 -6.18 26.19
N THR A 110 18.91 -5.46 26.31
CA THR A 110 17.72 -5.93 27.05
C THR A 110 16.63 -6.48 26.14
N CYS A 111 16.90 -6.65 24.83
CA CYS A 111 15.96 -7.37 23.99
C CYS A 111 15.90 -8.83 24.42
N GLY A 112 14.70 -9.31 24.76
CA GLY A 112 14.46 -10.67 25.18
C GLY A 112 14.51 -11.69 24.05
N THR A 113 14.07 -12.91 24.34
CA THR A 113 13.98 -14.00 23.36
C THR A 113 12.63 -14.72 23.44
N GLU A 114 11.62 -14.11 24.08
CA GLU A 114 10.25 -14.59 24.11
C GLU A 114 9.56 -14.16 22.82
N LEU A 115 9.59 -15.06 21.83
CA LEU A 115 9.16 -14.75 20.46
C LEU A 115 7.66 -14.46 20.42
N ASP A 116 7.29 -13.27 19.99
CA ASP A 116 5.90 -12.77 19.96
C ASP A 116 5.51 -12.10 18.64
N HIS A 117 6.45 -11.97 17.69
CA HIS A 117 6.21 -11.27 16.44
C HIS A 117 6.91 -11.90 15.25
N GLY A 118 6.17 -12.11 14.13
CA GLY A 118 6.70 -12.61 12.87
C GLY A 118 7.12 -11.47 11.94
N VAL A 119 8.36 -11.54 11.41
CA VAL A 119 8.92 -10.58 10.47
C VAL A 119 9.74 -11.28 9.37
N LEU A 120 10.22 -10.54 8.37
CA LEU A 120 10.92 -11.09 7.22
C LEU A 120 12.33 -10.52 7.12
N ILE A 121 13.37 -11.36 7.16
CA ILE A 121 14.71 -10.93 6.75
C ILE A 121 14.76 -10.89 5.23
N VAL A 122 15.12 -9.74 4.67
CA VAL A 122 15.19 -9.50 3.22
C VAL A 122 16.61 -9.32 2.72
N GLY A 123 17.59 -9.26 3.61
CA GLY A 123 18.99 -9.12 3.25
C GLY A 123 19.88 -8.86 4.47
N TYR A 124 21.15 -8.68 4.22
CA TYR A 124 22.16 -8.32 5.21
C TYR A 124 23.23 -7.43 4.59
N ALA A 125 23.91 -6.65 5.42
CA ALA A 125 25.02 -5.80 5.00
C ALA A 125 25.95 -5.49 6.18
N ALA A 126 26.96 -4.67 5.94
CA ALA A 126 27.83 -4.15 7.00
C ALA A 126 28.00 -2.64 6.87
N GLN A 127 28.00 -1.95 8.01
CA GLN A 127 28.27 -0.51 8.11
C GLN A 127 29.41 -0.30 9.13
N ALA A 128 30.49 0.33 8.71
CA ALA A 128 31.68 0.56 9.53
C ALA A 128 32.18 -0.73 10.26
N GLY A 129 32.15 -1.87 9.56
CA GLY A 129 32.58 -3.17 10.10
C GLY A 129 31.55 -3.91 10.96
N THR A 130 30.40 -3.29 11.25
CA THR A 130 29.30 -3.93 11.99
C THR A 130 28.33 -4.59 11.02
N LYS A 131 28.18 -5.91 11.07
CA LYS A 131 27.20 -6.67 10.29
C LYS A 131 25.78 -6.46 10.84
N TYR A 132 24.80 -6.42 9.95
CA TYR A 132 23.40 -6.31 10.31
C TYR A 132 22.47 -7.01 9.32
N TRP A 133 21.31 -7.41 9.83
CA TRP A 133 20.19 -7.91 9.05
C TRP A 133 19.29 -6.74 8.63
N THR A 134 18.78 -6.79 7.41
CA THR A 134 17.69 -5.92 6.97
C THR A 134 16.36 -6.67 7.12
N ILE A 135 15.53 -6.19 8.03
CA ILE A 135 14.27 -6.83 8.40
C ILE A 135 13.11 -5.98 7.91
N LYS A 136 12.18 -6.59 7.18
CA LYS A 136 10.91 -5.98 6.79
C LYS A 136 9.87 -6.27 7.87
N ASN A 137 9.29 -5.21 8.45
CA ASN A 137 8.19 -5.29 9.41
C ASN A 137 6.84 -5.07 8.71
N SER A 138 5.74 -5.23 9.47
CA SER A 138 4.35 -5.08 8.98
C SER A 138 3.59 -3.92 9.64
N TRP A 139 4.32 -2.92 10.20
CA TRP A 139 3.72 -1.79 10.94
C TRP A 139 3.62 -0.49 10.12
N GLY A 140 3.68 -0.61 8.80
CA GLY A 140 3.58 0.51 7.86
C GLY A 140 4.89 1.27 7.65
N ALA A 141 4.92 2.12 6.62
CA ALA A 141 6.12 2.86 6.20
C ALA A 141 6.53 3.98 7.18
N THR A 142 5.66 4.36 8.12
CA THR A 142 6.00 5.37 9.14
C THR A 142 6.82 4.83 10.31
N TRP A 143 6.94 3.49 10.42
CA TRP A 143 7.78 2.84 11.42
C TRP A 143 9.18 2.58 10.87
N GLY A 144 10.20 2.81 11.69
CA GLY A 144 11.59 2.50 11.37
C GLY A 144 12.13 3.25 10.13
N LEU A 145 12.81 2.51 9.29
CA LEU A 145 13.38 2.94 8.00
C LEU A 145 12.38 2.57 6.89
N ASP A 146 11.35 3.37 6.69
CA ASP A 146 10.27 3.12 5.71
C ASP A 146 9.64 1.72 5.85
N GLY A 147 9.40 1.27 7.09
CA GLY A 147 8.85 -0.05 7.42
C GLY A 147 9.90 -1.14 7.63
N TYR A 148 11.19 -0.81 7.56
CA TYR A 148 12.29 -1.73 7.76
C TYR A 148 13.10 -1.42 9.03
N MET A 149 13.90 -2.40 9.44
CA MET A 149 14.86 -2.27 10.54
C MET A 149 16.21 -2.85 10.13
N HIS A 150 17.29 -2.21 10.57
CA HIS A 150 18.60 -2.83 10.59
C HIS A 150 18.87 -3.39 11.98
N MET A 151 19.12 -4.67 12.12
CA MET A 151 19.36 -5.36 13.39
C MET A 151 20.73 -5.99 13.42
N LEU A 152 21.45 -5.83 14.52
CA LEU A 152 22.78 -6.41 14.70
C LEU A 152 22.79 -7.92 14.38
N SER A 153 23.75 -8.36 13.56
CA SER A 153 24.00 -9.75 13.23
C SER A 153 25.10 -10.35 14.15
N GLY A 154 25.03 -11.63 14.41
CA GLY A 154 26.02 -12.37 15.20
C GLY A 154 25.79 -12.33 16.72
N ALA A 155 24.61 -11.90 17.16
CA ALA A 155 24.27 -11.79 18.58
C ALA A 155 22.90 -12.41 18.94
N ASN A 156 22.28 -13.13 18.04
CA ASN A 156 20.90 -13.63 18.17
C ASN A 156 19.96 -12.57 18.78
N MET A 157 20.08 -11.35 18.26
CA MET A 157 19.38 -10.18 18.78
C MET A 157 17.87 -10.39 18.75
N CYS A 158 17.18 -10.18 19.88
CA CYS A 158 15.75 -10.45 20.05
C CYS A 158 15.32 -11.88 19.70
N GLY A 159 16.22 -12.86 19.75
CA GLY A 159 15.94 -14.25 19.43
C GLY A 159 15.76 -14.55 17.94
N LEU A 160 16.20 -13.66 17.04
CA LEU A 160 15.94 -13.70 15.60
C LEU A 160 16.30 -15.02 14.90
N SER A 161 17.30 -15.77 15.41
CA SER A 161 17.71 -17.06 14.88
C SER A 161 17.08 -18.26 15.60
N ASN A 162 16.16 -18.03 16.55
CA ASN A 162 15.54 -19.12 17.30
C ASN A 162 14.38 -19.80 16.56
N SER A 163 13.75 -19.12 15.62
CA SER A 163 12.68 -19.66 14.77
C SER A 163 12.75 -18.96 13.42
N ALA A 164 13.38 -19.62 12.46
CA ALA A 164 13.58 -19.12 11.12
C ALA A 164 13.25 -20.23 10.12
N SER A 165 12.44 -19.93 9.11
CA SER A 165 12.05 -20.87 8.07
C SER A 165 11.82 -20.18 6.72
N TYR A 166 11.94 -20.94 5.64
CA TYR A 166 11.73 -20.43 4.30
C TYR A 166 11.09 -21.48 3.38
N PRO A 167 10.14 -21.08 2.52
CA PRO A 167 9.43 -22.00 1.65
C PRO A 167 10.17 -22.22 0.33
N LYS A 168 9.94 -23.36 -0.28
CA LYS A 168 10.18 -23.59 -1.70
C LYS A 168 8.85 -23.37 -2.44
N ALA A 169 8.69 -22.19 -2.99
CA ALA A 169 7.49 -21.83 -3.72
C ALA A 169 7.53 -22.34 -5.18
N LYS A 170 6.34 -22.58 -5.73
CA LYS A 170 6.13 -22.91 -7.13
C LYS A 170 4.97 -22.08 -7.65
N ALA A 171 5.18 -21.35 -8.76
CA ALA A 171 4.07 -20.72 -9.45
C ALA A 171 3.07 -21.79 -9.92
N MET A 172 1.80 -21.56 -9.67
CA MET A 172 0.74 -22.36 -10.28
C MET A 172 0.51 -21.84 -11.70
N ALA A 173 0.15 -22.73 -12.63
CA ALA A 173 -0.25 -22.28 -13.95
C ALA A 173 -1.37 -21.24 -13.79
N PRO A 174 -1.32 -20.11 -14.50
CA PRO A 174 -2.43 -19.18 -14.48
C PRO A 174 -3.69 -19.96 -14.83
N GLY A 175 -4.72 -19.87 -13.98
CA GLY A 175 -6.07 -20.28 -14.39
C GLY A 175 -6.42 -19.57 -15.70
N PRO A 176 -7.44 -20.02 -16.43
CA PRO A 176 -7.92 -19.29 -17.59
C PRO A 176 -8.04 -17.81 -17.16
N PRO A 177 -7.59 -16.85 -18.01
CA PRO A 177 -7.55 -15.44 -17.63
C PRO A 177 -8.93 -15.06 -17.10
N THR A 178 -8.97 -14.72 -15.81
CA THR A 178 -10.14 -14.05 -15.26
C THR A 178 -10.31 -12.77 -16.09
N PRO A 179 -11.56 -12.45 -16.50
CA PRO A 179 -11.81 -11.15 -17.10
C PRO A 179 -11.11 -10.08 -16.24
N PRO A 180 -10.50 -9.04 -16.83
CA PRO A 180 -9.87 -7.99 -16.05
C PRO A 180 -10.85 -7.55 -14.95
N VAL A 181 -10.46 -7.75 -13.69
CA VAL A 181 -11.19 -7.16 -12.59
C VAL A 181 -11.15 -5.67 -12.85
N PRO A 182 -12.29 -4.97 -12.92
CA PRO A 182 -12.26 -3.52 -12.99
C PRO A 182 -11.32 -3.04 -11.87
N PRO A 183 -10.44 -2.07 -12.12
CA PRO A 183 -9.61 -1.51 -11.07
C PRO A 183 -10.53 -1.18 -9.88
N PRO A 184 -10.08 -1.41 -8.63
CA PRO A 184 -10.86 -0.98 -7.48
C PRO A 184 -11.21 0.50 -7.71
N PRO A 185 -12.44 0.92 -7.41
CA PRO A 185 -12.80 2.31 -7.55
C PRO A 185 -11.70 3.13 -6.84
N SER A 186 -11.13 4.07 -7.55
CA SER A 186 -10.14 4.99 -7.00
C SER A 186 -10.71 5.54 -5.69
N PRO A 187 -9.89 5.73 -4.64
CA PRO A 187 -10.37 6.38 -3.43
C PRO A 187 -11.06 7.69 -3.86
N PRO A 188 -12.21 8.03 -3.26
CA PRO A 188 -12.94 9.22 -3.64
C PRO A 188 -11.99 10.42 -3.60
N SER A 189 -11.83 11.06 -4.73
CA SER A 189 -11.02 12.26 -4.92
C SER A 189 -11.94 13.44 -5.19
N HIS A 190 -11.44 14.68 -5.07
CA HIS A 190 -12.17 15.85 -5.49
C HIS A 190 -11.94 16.14 -6.98
N TYR A 191 -12.82 16.94 -7.58
CA TYR A 191 -12.73 17.42 -8.98
C TYR A 191 -13.05 16.37 -10.05
N GLU A 192 -13.90 15.41 -9.73
CA GLU A 192 -14.31 14.33 -10.63
C GLU A 192 -15.31 14.78 -11.69
N ASP A 193 -15.60 13.87 -12.64
CA ASP A 193 -16.68 14.06 -13.62
C ASP A 193 -18.03 14.06 -12.90
N PRO A 194 -18.86 15.10 -13.04
CA PRO A 194 -20.20 15.13 -12.45
C PRO A 194 -21.14 14.01 -12.90
N LYS A 195 -20.86 13.36 -14.03
CA LYS A 195 -21.61 12.18 -14.51
C LYS A 195 -21.49 10.99 -13.56
N ASP A 196 -20.35 10.86 -12.88
CA ASP A 196 -20.09 9.82 -11.89
C ASP A 196 -20.59 10.22 -10.49
N GLY A 197 -21.04 11.47 -10.33
CA GLY A 197 -21.56 12.05 -9.10
C GLY A 197 -20.49 12.78 -8.28
N CYS A 198 -20.79 13.99 -7.85
CA CYS A 198 -19.91 14.78 -6.98
C CYS A 198 -19.95 14.29 -5.53
N GLN A 199 -18.87 14.47 -4.78
CA GLN A 199 -18.80 14.19 -3.36
C GLN A 199 -19.74 15.11 -2.55
N THR A 200 -19.99 14.77 -1.30
CA THR A 200 -20.99 15.46 -0.46
C THR A 200 -20.65 16.92 -0.18
N ASP A 201 -19.40 17.31 -0.27
CA ASP A 201 -18.87 18.67 -0.06
C ASP A 201 -18.56 19.40 -1.36
N GLU A 202 -18.90 18.79 -2.50
CA GLU A 202 -18.75 19.35 -3.83
C GLU A 202 -20.09 19.69 -4.48
N VAL A 203 -20.03 20.52 -5.49
CA VAL A 203 -21.15 20.81 -6.39
C VAL A 203 -20.68 20.78 -7.83
N ALA A 204 -21.51 20.23 -8.73
CA ALA A 204 -21.27 20.32 -10.16
C ALA A 204 -21.28 21.79 -10.59
N ILE A 205 -20.23 22.24 -11.23
CA ILE A 205 -20.08 23.63 -11.70
C ILE A 205 -19.84 23.63 -13.20
N GLN A 206 -20.63 24.43 -13.89
CA GLN A 206 -20.40 24.84 -15.27
C GLN A 206 -19.97 26.31 -15.29
N ILE A 207 -18.91 26.64 -16.03
CA ILE A 207 -18.40 27.99 -16.12
C ILE A 207 -18.98 28.65 -17.38
N GLN A 208 -19.58 29.83 -17.23
CA GLN A 208 -20.17 30.55 -18.37
C GLN A 208 -19.12 30.84 -19.45
N GLY A 209 -19.32 30.31 -20.65
CA GLY A 209 -18.45 30.49 -21.82
C GLY A 209 -17.29 29.48 -21.89
N ILE A 210 -17.30 28.46 -21.04
CA ILE A 210 -16.35 27.32 -21.11
C ILE A 210 -17.19 26.05 -21.22
N ASP A 211 -16.90 25.21 -22.20
CA ASP A 211 -17.59 23.94 -22.37
C ASP A 211 -17.17 22.93 -21.31
N GLY A 212 -18.13 22.08 -20.91
CA GLY A 212 -17.94 21.06 -19.91
C GLY A 212 -18.20 21.55 -18.48
N ASP A 213 -18.21 20.59 -17.57
CA ASP A 213 -18.44 20.81 -16.13
C ASP A 213 -17.42 20.02 -15.29
N PHE A 214 -17.47 20.19 -13.98
CA PHE A 214 -16.65 19.45 -13.03
C PHE A 214 -17.19 19.55 -11.61
N CYS A 215 -16.90 18.57 -10.78
CA CYS A 215 -17.19 18.63 -9.35
C CYS A 215 -16.24 19.62 -8.67
N SER A 216 -16.78 20.54 -7.89
CA SER A 216 -16.00 21.62 -7.29
C SER A 216 -16.27 21.74 -5.79
N PRO A 217 -15.25 21.53 -4.94
CA PRO A 217 -15.35 21.78 -3.51
C PRO A 217 -15.34 23.28 -3.20
N LYS A 218 -15.92 23.66 -2.06
CA LYS A 218 -15.83 25.03 -1.57
C LYS A 218 -14.45 25.32 -1.01
N CYS A 219 -13.92 26.52 -1.29
CA CYS A 219 -12.70 26.97 -0.62
C CYS A 219 -12.91 27.07 0.90
N ASN A 220 -11.91 26.65 1.67
CA ASN A 220 -11.93 26.82 3.12
C ASN A 220 -11.72 28.29 3.54
N LEU A 221 -11.79 28.56 4.84
CA LEU A 221 -11.60 29.92 5.42
C LEU A 221 -10.23 30.53 5.08
N PHE A 222 -9.21 29.72 4.83
CA PHE A 222 -7.87 30.16 4.46
C PHE A 222 -7.65 30.24 2.95
N ARG A 223 -8.71 30.09 2.14
CA ARG A 223 -8.69 30.04 0.68
C ARG A 223 -7.86 28.90 0.09
N SER A 224 -7.71 27.82 0.80
CA SER A 224 -7.10 26.60 0.28
C SER A 224 -8.18 25.63 -0.23
N CYS A 225 -7.75 24.75 -1.12
CA CYS A 225 -8.53 23.71 -1.78
C CYS A 225 -8.03 22.33 -1.36
N PRO A 226 -8.88 21.30 -1.41
CA PRO A 226 -8.43 19.90 -1.30
C PRO A 226 -7.35 19.58 -2.34
N THR A 227 -6.40 18.73 -1.98
CA THR A 227 -5.26 18.36 -2.84
C THR A 227 -5.32 16.93 -3.33
N ASP A 228 -6.36 16.18 -2.95
CA ASP A 228 -6.67 14.84 -3.41
C ASP A 228 -7.38 14.91 -4.76
N VAL A 229 -6.59 15.07 -5.79
CA VAL A 229 -7.04 15.14 -7.18
C VAL A 229 -7.15 13.72 -7.79
N PRO A 230 -7.95 13.53 -8.86
CA PRO A 230 -8.04 12.25 -9.56
C PRO A 230 -6.68 11.75 -10.05
N ASP A 231 -6.54 10.43 -10.20
CA ASP A 231 -5.32 9.81 -10.67
C ASP A 231 -4.87 10.37 -12.03
N GLY A 232 -3.58 10.65 -12.14
CA GLY A 232 -2.99 11.21 -13.37
C GLY A 232 -3.12 12.72 -13.53
N VAL A 233 -3.88 13.42 -12.68
CA VAL A 233 -4.02 14.88 -12.72
C VAL A 233 -2.76 15.56 -12.20
N THR A 234 -2.22 16.50 -12.98
CA THR A 234 -1.08 17.35 -12.60
C THR A 234 -1.47 18.84 -12.49
N ALA A 235 -2.70 19.19 -12.91
CA ALA A 235 -3.27 20.52 -12.71
C ALA A 235 -3.42 20.82 -11.22
N MET A 236 -3.18 22.07 -10.83
CA MET A 236 -3.13 22.47 -9.43
C MET A 236 -4.47 23.00 -8.92
N PRO A 237 -4.98 22.50 -7.78
CA PRO A 237 -6.19 23.02 -7.16
C PRO A 237 -6.00 24.47 -6.68
N GLN A 238 -6.87 25.38 -7.10
CA GLN A 238 -6.84 26.77 -6.67
C GLN A 238 -8.24 27.31 -6.35
N CYS A 239 -8.32 28.17 -5.35
CA CYS A 239 -9.56 28.88 -4.99
C CYS A 239 -9.79 30.04 -5.97
N ALA A 240 -10.28 29.74 -7.17
CA ALA A 240 -10.32 30.65 -8.31
C ALA A 240 -11.74 31.13 -8.67
N LEU A 241 -12.78 30.36 -8.36
CA LEU A 241 -14.13 30.62 -8.83
C LEU A 241 -14.97 31.40 -7.83
N LYS A 242 -15.88 32.23 -8.33
CA LYS A 242 -16.87 32.95 -7.53
C LYS A 242 -18.28 32.57 -7.98
N SER A 243 -19.17 32.28 -7.04
CA SER A 243 -20.58 32.06 -7.36
C SER A 243 -21.24 33.33 -7.88
N ALA A 244 -22.01 33.20 -8.96
CA ALA A 244 -22.84 34.28 -9.45
C ALA A 244 -24.01 34.63 -8.50
N SER A 245 -24.47 33.66 -7.70
CA SER A 245 -25.63 33.76 -6.82
C SER A 245 -25.31 34.22 -5.39
N THR A 246 -24.06 34.11 -4.95
CA THR A 246 -23.63 34.44 -3.57
C THR A 246 -22.30 35.20 -3.56
N LYS A 247 -22.32 36.44 -2.98
CA LYS A 247 -21.11 37.28 -2.90
C LYS A 247 -19.93 36.70 -2.10
N PHE A 248 -20.14 35.62 -1.35
CA PHE A 248 -19.18 35.10 -0.38
C PHE A 248 -18.70 33.69 -0.66
N SER A 249 -19.38 32.92 -1.52
CA SER A 249 -18.98 31.55 -1.83
C SER A 249 -17.93 31.53 -2.93
N LYS A 250 -16.73 31.00 -2.59
CA LYS A 250 -15.67 30.72 -3.53
C LYS A 250 -15.53 29.22 -3.69
N PHE A 251 -15.18 28.81 -4.89
CA PHE A 251 -15.02 27.42 -5.25
C PHE A 251 -13.66 27.15 -5.83
N CYS A 252 -13.22 25.92 -5.70
CA CYS A 252 -11.95 25.44 -6.19
C CYS A 252 -12.06 25.00 -7.65
N ALA A 253 -10.98 25.15 -8.40
CA ALA A 253 -10.85 24.60 -9.73
C ALA A 253 -9.42 24.04 -9.92
N LEU A 254 -9.29 23.04 -10.77
CA LEU A 254 -7.99 22.57 -11.24
C LEU A 254 -7.49 23.51 -12.32
N ILE A 255 -6.41 24.19 -12.03
CA ILE A 255 -5.80 25.16 -12.95
C ILE A 255 -4.74 24.46 -13.78
N CYS A 256 -4.91 24.52 -15.09
CA CYS A 256 -3.99 23.98 -16.09
C CYS A 256 -3.39 25.11 -16.96
N SER A 257 -2.33 24.79 -17.66
CA SER A 257 -1.73 25.70 -18.63
C SER A 257 -2.31 25.38 -20.01
N PRO A 258 -3.14 26.24 -20.59
CA PRO A 258 -3.66 26.03 -21.92
C PRO A 258 -2.51 26.07 -22.92
N SER A 259 -2.75 25.53 -24.13
CA SER A 259 -1.72 25.49 -25.18
C SER A 259 -1.16 26.88 -25.46
N LEU A 260 0.10 27.10 -25.08
CA LEU A 260 0.90 28.17 -25.64
C LEU A 260 1.22 27.83 -27.11
N PRO A 261 1.59 28.80 -27.97
CA PRO A 261 1.90 28.53 -29.37
C PRO A 261 2.93 27.44 -29.64
N ILE A 262 3.53 26.91 -28.60
CA ILE A 262 4.62 25.91 -28.60
C ILE A 262 4.18 24.57 -27.97
N LEU A 263 3.04 24.52 -27.28
CA LEU A 263 2.50 23.29 -26.67
C LEU A 263 1.25 22.83 -27.45
N ASP A 264 1.25 21.56 -27.82
CA ASP A 264 0.10 20.86 -28.42
C ASP A 264 -1.05 20.79 -27.39
N GLN A 265 -2.30 20.94 -27.84
CA GLN A 265 -3.52 20.80 -27.02
C GLN A 265 -3.48 19.50 -26.19
N LYS A 266 -3.01 18.40 -26.77
CA LYS A 266 -2.85 17.12 -26.12
C LYS A 266 -1.95 17.19 -24.86
N ALA A 267 -0.92 18.03 -24.89
CA ALA A 267 -0.04 18.27 -23.74
C ALA A 267 -0.74 19.12 -22.65
N ALA A 268 -1.64 20.02 -23.06
CA ALA A 268 -2.45 20.77 -22.11
C ALA A 268 -3.49 19.87 -21.42
N ASP A 269 -4.19 19.04 -22.20
CA ASP A 269 -5.23 18.13 -21.71
C ASP A 269 -4.65 17.06 -20.77
N SER A 270 -3.41 16.60 -21.03
CA SER A 270 -2.74 15.63 -20.15
C SER A 270 -2.56 16.08 -18.69
N GLN A 271 -2.75 17.37 -18.40
CA GLN A 271 -2.71 17.90 -17.04
C GLN A 271 -4.01 17.64 -16.28
N CYS A 272 -5.11 17.37 -16.97
CA CYS A 272 -6.46 17.30 -16.42
C CYS A 272 -6.93 15.89 -16.07
N GLY A 273 -6.17 14.85 -16.45
CA GLY A 273 -6.56 13.46 -16.23
C GLY A 273 -7.40 12.87 -17.35
N GLU A 274 -7.92 11.67 -17.13
CA GLU A 274 -8.68 10.93 -18.11
C GLU A 274 -10.06 11.59 -18.37
N ASN A 275 -10.46 11.68 -19.61
CA ASN A 275 -11.74 12.28 -20.08
C ASN A 275 -11.94 13.77 -19.76
N ALA A 276 -10.93 14.46 -19.26
CA ALA A 276 -10.99 15.90 -19.02
C ALA A 276 -10.07 16.68 -19.98
N SER A 277 -10.42 17.92 -20.26
CA SER A 277 -9.68 18.82 -21.16
C SER A 277 -9.31 20.12 -20.47
N CYS A 278 -8.17 20.70 -20.82
CA CYS A 278 -7.73 22.01 -20.36
C CYS A 278 -8.35 23.09 -21.24
N LYS A 279 -9.40 23.75 -20.76
CA LYS A 279 -10.10 24.83 -21.49
C LYS A 279 -9.57 26.20 -21.09
N GLU A 280 -9.34 27.08 -22.04
CA GLU A 280 -8.85 28.43 -21.76
C GLU A 280 -9.90 29.27 -21.00
N ALA A 281 -9.50 29.77 -19.83
CA ALA A 281 -10.34 30.58 -18.96
C ALA A 281 -9.88 32.02 -18.83
N GLY A 282 -8.79 32.38 -19.48
CA GLY A 282 -8.17 33.71 -19.50
C GLY A 282 -6.77 33.65 -20.10
N THR A 283 -6.12 34.79 -20.22
CA THR A 283 -4.79 34.88 -20.89
C THR A 283 -3.76 34.00 -20.16
N GLY A 284 -3.43 32.85 -20.74
CA GLY A 284 -2.42 31.91 -20.22
C GLY A 284 -2.88 31.07 -19.03
N VAL A 285 -4.17 31.03 -18.71
CA VAL A 285 -4.76 30.23 -17.64
C VAL A 285 -5.90 29.38 -18.19
N GLY A 286 -5.87 28.10 -17.91
CA GLY A 286 -6.92 27.13 -18.25
C GLY A 286 -7.54 26.50 -17.02
N ILE A 287 -8.69 25.90 -17.19
CA ILE A 287 -9.41 25.12 -16.18
C ILE A 287 -9.71 23.73 -16.78
N CYS A 288 -9.53 22.71 -15.97
CA CYS A 288 -9.89 21.34 -16.35
C CYS A 288 -11.41 21.18 -16.24
N THR A 289 -12.05 20.72 -17.34
CA THR A 289 -13.47 20.38 -17.39
C THR A 289 -13.67 19.06 -18.10
N TYR A 290 -14.74 18.35 -17.75
CA TYR A 290 -15.19 17.14 -18.44
C TYR A 290 -16.17 17.53 -19.55
N ASP A 291 -16.03 16.93 -20.70
CA ASP A 291 -16.91 17.19 -21.84
C ASP A 291 -18.23 16.39 -21.68
N ASP A 292 -19.37 16.95 -22.11
CA ASP A 292 -20.71 16.33 -22.07
C ASP A 292 -20.83 15.07 -22.96
#